data_996ce34520f636132798d2afcf39184f
#
_entry.id   996ce34520f636132798d2afcf39184f
#
_cell.length_a   1.000
_cell.length_b   1.000
_cell.length_c   1.000
_cell.angle_alpha   90.00
_cell.angle_beta   90.00
_cell.angle_gamma   90.00
#
_symmetry.space_group_name_H-M   'P 1'
#
loop_
_entity.id
_entity.type
_entity.pdbx_description
1 polymer ?
#
loop_
_entity_poly.entity_id
_entity_poly.type
_entity_poly.pdbx_seq_one_letter_code
_entity_poly.pdbx_strand_id
1 'polypeptide(L)'
;MENKKGCVYFFKHKGLDPIKIGYSTNESPIDRFESFKTYAPYGALLIGFIKSIDAKKLETLLHRKYKNQRLDGEWFNLTIEQVVSEINNHLIDDQINEMCKFQEYYAKNISLGLNIENNKNKKYFDIVDSMSLNTKFYTSDIEKEYNFNIKNLFNRTKDYLNENKYFLLRGRDVNGRFVIKQKF
;
A
#
# COMPACT_ATOMS: atom_id res chain seq x y z
N MET A 1 -3.76 21.14 -29.51
CA MET A 1 -4.35 20.60 -28.26
C MET A 1 -3.24 19.87 -27.55
N GLU A 2 -2.82 20.34 -26.37
CA GLU A 2 -1.86 19.59 -25.56
C GLU A 2 -2.50 18.25 -25.15
N ASN A 3 -1.88 17.15 -25.54
CA ASN A 3 -2.27 15.83 -25.09
C ASN A 3 -2.04 15.78 -23.57
N LYS A 4 -3.12 15.83 -22.79
CA LYS A 4 -3.03 15.76 -21.34
C LYS A 4 -2.63 14.33 -20.97
N LYS A 5 -1.41 14.19 -20.46
CA LYS A 5 -0.95 12.96 -19.83
C LYS A 5 -1.92 12.57 -18.72
N GLY A 6 -2.19 11.29 -18.61
CA GLY A 6 -3.09 10.73 -17.61
C GLY A 6 -2.78 9.26 -17.36
N CYS A 7 -3.68 8.55 -16.70
CA CYS A 7 -3.55 7.10 -16.53
C CYS A 7 -4.91 6.39 -16.65
N VAL A 8 -4.85 5.11 -17.04
CA VAL A 8 -5.96 4.15 -16.88
C VAL A 8 -5.65 3.28 -15.68
N TYR A 9 -6.59 3.10 -14.78
CA TYR A 9 -6.42 2.37 -13.52
C TYR A 9 -7.35 1.16 -13.43
N PHE A 10 -6.94 0.19 -12.63
CA PHE A 10 -7.69 -1.03 -12.36
C PHE A 10 -7.93 -1.15 -10.85
N PHE A 11 -9.18 -0.94 -10.43
CA PHE A 11 -9.61 -1.02 -9.02
C PHE A 11 -10.46 -2.26 -8.78
N LYS A 12 -10.44 -2.74 -7.56
CA LYS A 12 -11.25 -3.87 -7.10
C LYS A 12 -11.73 -3.64 -5.67
N HIS A 13 -12.94 -4.06 -5.35
CA HIS A 13 -13.34 -4.21 -3.94
C HIS A 13 -12.68 -5.44 -3.34
N LYS A 14 -12.26 -5.37 -2.07
CA LYS A 14 -11.77 -6.56 -1.37
C LYS A 14 -12.88 -7.59 -1.26
N GLY A 15 -12.55 -8.86 -1.53
CA GLY A 15 -13.49 -9.96 -1.46
C GLY A 15 -14.51 -10.06 -2.58
N LEU A 16 -14.48 -9.16 -3.59
CA LEU A 16 -15.36 -9.24 -4.77
C LEU A 16 -14.51 -9.43 -6.02
N ASP A 17 -15.04 -10.18 -7.00
CA ASP A 17 -14.30 -10.50 -8.24
C ASP A 17 -14.26 -9.36 -9.27
N PRO A 18 -15.32 -8.55 -9.47
CA PRO A 18 -15.29 -7.52 -10.50
C PRO A 18 -14.15 -6.53 -10.35
N ILE A 19 -13.58 -6.16 -11.50
CA ILE A 19 -12.51 -5.16 -11.62
C ILE A 19 -13.07 -3.95 -12.36
N LYS A 20 -12.86 -2.77 -11.80
CA LYS A 20 -13.22 -1.50 -12.41
C LYS A 20 -12.06 -1.03 -13.28
N ILE A 21 -12.37 -0.67 -14.53
CA ILE A 21 -11.45 0.01 -15.45
C ILE A 21 -11.92 1.45 -15.59
N GLY A 22 -11.09 2.40 -15.21
CA GLY A 22 -11.38 3.83 -15.34
C GLY A 22 -10.13 4.63 -15.66
N TYR A 23 -10.29 5.93 -15.96
CA TYR A 23 -9.17 6.81 -16.25
C TYR A 23 -9.09 8.01 -15.31
N SER A 24 -7.90 8.59 -15.24
CA SER A 24 -7.62 9.88 -14.59
C SER A 24 -6.87 10.79 -15.57
N THR A 25 -7.12 12.08 -15.45
CA THR A 25 -6.32 13.12 -16.13
C THR A 25 -4.99 13.39 -15.44
N ASN A 26 -4.74 12.75 -14.29
CA ASN A 26 -3.47 12.77 -13.58
C ASN A 26 -2.67 11.52 -13.95
N GLU A 27 -1.33 11.61 -13.98
CA GLU A 27 -0.43 10.48 -14.28
C GLU A 27 -0.47 9.41 -13.17
N SER A 28 -0.95 9.75 -11.99
CA SER A 28 -1.17 8.84 -10.86
C SER A 28 -2.67 8.70 -10.54
N PRO A 29 -3.17 7.51 -10.25
CA PRO A 29 -4.58 7.29 -9.90
C PRO A 29 -4.88 7.49 -8.42
N ILE A 30 -3.94 7.96 -7.60
CA ILE A 30 -4.06 7.96 -6.13
C ILE A 30 -5.28 8.73 -5.67
N ASP A 31 -5.54 9.93 -6.18
CA ASP A 31 -6.71 10.73 -5.80
C ASP A 31 -8.02 10.02 -6.11
N ARG A 32 -8.07 9.34 -7.27
CA ARG A 32 -9.23 8.51 -7.66
C ARG A 32 -9.38 7.29 -6.76
N PHE A 33 -8.27 6.68 -6.36
CA PHE A 33 -8.27 5.54 -5.47
C PHE A 33 -8.71 5.91 -4.06
N GLU A 34 -8.25 7.03 -3.51
CA GLU A 34 -8.69 7.54 -2.21
C GLU A 34 -10.20 7.84 -2.22
N SER A 35 -10.71 8.47 -3.28
CA SER A 35 -12.15 8.68 -3.46
C SER A 35 -12.90 7.34 -3.56
N PHE A 36 -12.39 6.36 -4.30
CA PHE A 36 -12.99 5.04 -4.44
C PHE A 36 -13.05 4.28 -3.10
N LYS A 37 -12.02 4.38 -2.27
CA LYS A 37 -11.98 3.76 -0.92
C LYS A 37 -13.15 4.21 -0.04
N THR A 38 -13.57 5.48 -0.18
CA THR A 38 -14.67 6.04 0.64
C THR A 38 -15.98 5.29 0.41
N TYR A 39 -16.19 4.75 -0.79
CA TYR A 39 -17.42 4.03 -1.17
C TYR A 39 -17.23 2.50 -1.18
N ALA A 40 -16.11 1.99 -0.70
CA ALA A 40 -15.79 0.57 -0.69
C ALA A 40 -15.96 -0.03 0.72
N PRO A 41 -17.15 -0.56 1.09
CA PRO A 41 -17.45 -0.99 2.46
C PRO A 41 -16.56 -2.12 2.97
N TYR A 42 -16.00 -2.92 2.06
CA TYR A 42 -15.07 -4.03 2.39
C TYR A 42 -13.59 -3.65 2.14
N GLY A 43 -13.33 -2.37 1.82
CA GLY A 43 -12.04 -1.88 1.40
C GLY A 43 -11.82 -2.01 -0.11
N ALA A 44 -10.80 -1.32 -0.59
CA ALA A 44 -10.44 -1.22 -2.01
C ALA A 44 -9.04 -1.77 -2.26
N LEU A 45 -8.80 -2.22 -3.49
CA LEU A 45 -7.49 -2.62 -4.01
C LEU A 45 -7.24 -1.86 -5.30
N LEU A 46 -6.05 -1.30 -5.43
CA LEU A 46 -5.51 -0.83 -6.70
C LEU A 46 -4.61 -1.94 -7.25
N ILE A 47 -5.05 -2.60 -8.34
CA ILE A 47 -4.29 -3.67 -8.97
C ILE A 47 -3.10 -3.09 -9.72
N GLY A 48 -3.31 -1.97 -10.42
CA GLY A 48 -2.29 -1.25 -11.13
C GLY A 48 -2.87 -0.18 -12.04
N PHE A 49 -2.00 0.47 -12.82
CA PHE A 49 -2.40 1.50 -13.77
C PHE A 49 -1.42 1.58 -14.95
N ILE A 50 -1.87 2.20 -16.04
CA ILE A 50 -1.11 2.44 -17.26
C ILE A 50 -1.06 3.94 -17.49
N LYS A 51 0.13 4.56 -17.54
CA LYS A 51 0.29 5.96 -17.94
C LYS A 51 0.05 6.09 -19.44
N SER A 52 -0.64 7.14 -19.86
CA SER A 52 -0.94 7.36 -21.26
C SER A 52 -1.04 8.85 -21.57
N ILE A 53 -0.60 9.23 -22.78
CA ILE A 53 -0.78 10.58 -23.32
C ILE A 53 -2.25 10.85 -23.70
N ASP A 54 -3.07 9.81 -23.81
CA ASP A 54 -4.52 9.90 -24.04
C ASP A 54 -5.21 8.78 -23.26
N ALA A 55 -5.30 8.97 -21.95
CA ALA A 55 -5.86 7.97 -21.03
C ALA A 55 -7.33 7.66 -21.34
N LYS A 56 -8.12 8.65 -21.76
CA LYS A 56 -9.52 8.44 -22.12
C LYS A 56 -9.69 7.55 -23.35
N LYS A 57 -8.84 7.74 -24.36
CA LYS A 57 -8.85 6.89 -25.56
C LYS A 57 -8.43 5.46 -25.23
N LEU A 58 -7.39 5.30 -24.41
CA LEU A 58 -6.92 4.00 -23.95
C LEU A 58 -8.02 3.27 -23.14
N GLU A 59 -8.67 3.94 -22.19
CA GLU A 59 -9.82 3.36 -21.46
C GLU A 59 -10.90 2.88 -22.42
N THR A 60 -11.28 3.71 -23.40
CA THR A 60 -12.29 3.34 -24.40
C THR A 60 -11.88 2.09 -25.20
N LEU A 61 -10.60 1.96 -25.56
CA LEU A 61 -10.06 0.78 -26.23
C LEU A 61 -10.14 -0.47 -25.35
N LEU A 62 -9.77 -0.34 -24.07
CA LEU A 62 -9.86 -1.45 -23.11
C LEU A 62 -11.31 -1.87 -22.87
N HIS A 63 -12.24 -0.94 -22.73
CA HIS A 63 -13.67 -1.22 -22.62
C HIS A 63 -14.21 -1.99 -23.84
N ARG A 64 -13.75 -1.65 -25.05
CA ARG A 64 -14.10 -2.39 -26.28
C ARG A 64 -13.47 -3.78 -26.32
N LYS A 65 -12.19 -3.90 -25.94
CA LYS A 65 -11.47 -5.18 -25.88
C LYS A 65 -12.18 -6.16 -24.96
N TYR A 66 -12.60 -5.70 -23.78
CA TYR A 66 -13.21 -6.53 -22.75
C TYR A 66 -14.76 -6.47 -22.73
N LYS A 67 -15.38 -6.03 -23.82
CA LYS A 67 -16.86 -5.85 -23.90
C LYS A 67 -17.65 -7.10 -23.49
N ASN A 68 -17.15 -8.30 -23.83
CA ASN A 68 -17.83 -9.57 -23.52
C ASN A 68 -17.71 -9.97 -22.03
N GLN A 69 -16.80 -9.34 -21.29
CA GLN A 69 -16.61 -9.53 -19.85
C GLN A 69 -17.16 -8.36 -19.04
N ARG A 70 -17.79 -7.38 -19.70
CA ARG A 70 -18.42 -6.23 -19.05
C ARG A 70 -19.65 -6.66 -18.29
N LEU A 71 -19.74 -6.24 -17.02
CA LEU A 71 -20.90 -6.50 -16.15
C LEU A 71 -21.84 -5.30 -16.19
N ASP A 72 -21.46 -4.21 -15.57
CA ASP A 72 -22.21 -2.96 -15.52
C ASP A 72 -21.26 -1.76 -15.47
N GLY A 73 -21.65 -0.67 -16.15
CA GLY A 73 -20.86 0.57 -16.17
C GLY A 73 -19.41 0.34 -16.58
N GLU A 74 -18.48 0.57 -15.65
CA GLU A 74 -17.04 0.43 -15.81
C GLU A 74 -16.48 -0.84 -15.13
N TRP A 75 -17.37 -1.81 -14.79
CA TRP A 75 -17.02 -3.05 -14.11
C TRP A 75 -16.96 -4.23 -15.07
N PHE A 76 -15.94 -5.07 -14.88
CA PHE A 76 -15.61 -6.19 -15.75
C PHE A 76 -15.30 -7.45 -14.95
N ASN A 77 -15.70 -8.59 -15.46
CA ASN A 77 -15.34 -9.91 -14.93
C ASN A 77 -13.99 -10.33 -15.49
N LEU A 78 -12.92 -9.72 -14.93
CA LEU A 78 -11.52 -9.98 -15.31
C LEU A 78 -10.78 -10.64 -14.15
N THR A 79 -9.77 -11.44 -14.47
CA THR A 79 -8.82 -11.93 -13.47
C THR A 79 -7.68 -10.92 -13.26
N ILE A 80 -7.00 -11.01 -12.11
CA ILE A 80 -5.84 -10.17 -11.81
C ILE A 80 -4.73 -10.41 -12.85
N GLU A 81 -4.54 -11.67 -13.27
CA GLU A 81 -3.54 -12.06 -14.28
C GLU A 81 -3.80 -11.40 -15.64
N GLN A 82 -5.08 -11.32 -16.06
CA GLN A 82 -5.46 -10.61 -17.28
C GLN A 82 -5.12 -9.13 -17.19
N VAL A 83 -5.39 -8.49 -16.04
CA VAL A 83 -5.05 -7.08 -15.81
C VAL A 83 -3.54 -6.86 -15.79
N VAL A 84 -2.79 -7.71 -15.11
CA VAL A 84 -1.31 -7.62 -15.07
C VAL A 84 -0.73 -7.80 -16.47
N SER A 85 -1.23 -8.77 -17.25
CA SER A 85 -0.83 -8.96 -18.64
C SER A 85 -1.13 -7.72 -19.49
N GLU A 86 -2.31 -7.10 -19.30
CA GLU A 86 -2.68 -5.88 -20.02
C GLU A 86 -1.76 -4.71 -19.67
N ILE A 87 -1.47 -4.51 -18.39
CA ILE A 87 -0.54 -3.49 -17.93
C ILE A 87 0.84 -3.69 -18.58
N ASN A 88 1.36 -4.91 -18.54
CA ASN A 88 2.67 -5.25 -19.12
C ASN A 88 2.75 -4.98 -20.63
N ASN A 89 1.65 -5.17 -21.36
CA ASN A 89 1.59 -4.90 -22.80
C ASN A 89 1.65 -3.40 -23.16
N HIS A 90 1.41 -2.53 -22.18
CA HIS A 90 1.40 -1.07 -22.37
C HIS A 90 2.55 -0.36 -21.65
N LEU A 91 3.41 -1.09 -20.95
CA LEU A 91 4.53 -0.49 -20.23
C LEU A 91 5.63 -0.04 -21.21
N ILE A 92 6.06 1.20 -21.04
CA ILE A 92 7.33 1.73 -21.58
C ILE A 92 8.38 1.52 -20.48
N ASP A 93 9.62 1.24 -20.84
CA ASP A 93 10.70 0.82 -19.92
C ASP A 93 10.85 1.64 -18.63
N ASP A 94 10.68 2.97 -18.71
CA ASP A 94 10.74 3.86 -17.52
C ASP A 94 9.57 3.65 -16.54
N GLN A 95 8.44 3.11 -17.00
CA GLN A 95 7.25 2.86 -16.20
C GLN A 95 7.31 1.50 -15.49
N ILE A 96 8.08 0.55 -16.01
CA ILE A 96 8.22 -0.80 -15.44
C ILE A 96 8.77 -0.70 -14.01
N ASN A 97 9.82 0.09 -13.79
CA ASN A 97 10.43 0.25 -12.47
C ASN A 97 9.48 0.94 -11.47
N GLU A 98 8.70 1.92 -11.91
CA GLU A 98 7.73 2.62 -11.05
C GLU A 98 6.54 1.71 -10.70
N MET A 99 6.06 0.91 -11.67
CA MET A 99 4.99 -0.06 -11.46
C MET A 99 5.43 -1.24 -10.60
N CYS A 100 6.64 -1.76 -10.79
CA CYS A 100 7.19 -2.82 -9.92
C CYS A 100 7.27 -2.35 -8.47
N LYS A 101 7.81 -1.16 -8.21
CA LYS A 101 7.85 -0.58 -6.86
C LYS A 101 6.46 -0.40 -6.26
N PHE A 102 5.50 -0.01 -7.08
CA PHE A 102 4.12 0.18 -6.67
C PHE A 102 3.43 -1.16 -6.40
N GLN A 103 3.61 -2.16 -7.26
CA GLN A 103 3.08 -3.51 -7.08
C GLN A 103 3.72 -4.23 -5.89
N GLU A 104 5.03 -4.09 -5.69
CA GLU A 104 5.73 -4.59 -4.50
C GLU A 104 5.18 -3.95 -3.23
N TYR A 105 4.97 -2.64 -3.25
CA TYR A 105 4.40 -1.90 -2.15
C TYR A 105 2.99 -2.40 -1.81
N TYR A 106 2.12 -2.59 -2.82
CA TYR A 106 0.76 -3.07 -2.61
C TYR A 106 0.69 -4.57 -2.32
N ALA A 107 1.44 -5.41 -3.02
CA ALA A 107 1.51 -6.84 -2.75
C ALA A 107 2.01 -7.12 -1.33
N LYS A 108 3.03 -6.40 -0.88
CA LYS A 108 3.57 -6.48 0.48
C LYS A 108 2.54 -6.02 1.52
N ASN A 109 1.79 -4.97 1.24
CA ASN A 109 0.76 -4.45 2.15
C ASN A 109 -0.52 -5.30 2.16
N ILE A 110 -0.86 -5.96 1.04
CA ILE A 110 -2.00 -6.87 0.93
C ILE A 110 -1.68 -8.21 1.59
N SER A 111 -0.49 -8.78 1.34
CA SER A 111 -0.08 -10.08 1.90
C SER A 111 0.10 -10.06 3.41
N LEU A 112 0.37 -8.90 3.99
CA LEU A 112 0.55 -8.71 5.43
C LEU A 112 -0.72 -8.23 6.14
N GLY A 113 -1.86 -8.07 5.44
CA GLY A 113 -3.08 -7.51 6.02
C GLY A 113 -2.91 -6.05 6.49
N LEU A 114 -1.81 -5.42 6.08
CA LEU A 114 -1.45 -4.09 6.55
C LEU A 114 -2.29 -3.03 5.82
N ASN A 115 -3.10 -2.30 6.57
CA ASN A 115 -3.72 -1.07 6.11
C ASN A 115 -2.64 -0.03 5.75
N ILE A 116 -2.96 0.91 4.84
CA ILE A 116 -2.09 2.05 4.49
C ILE A 116 -1.69 2.87 5.74
N GLU A 117 -2.50 2.87 6.80
CA GLU A 117 -2.14 3.40 8.12
C GLU A 117 -0.88 2.74 8.71
N ASN A 118 -0.65 1.46 8.43
CA ASN A 118 0.53 0.75 8.91
C ASN A 118 1.83 1.21 8.25
N ASN A 119 1.79 1.83 7.07
CA ASN A 119 3.02 2.35 6.45
C ASN A 119 3.55 3.59 7.18
N LYS A 120 2.67 4.40 7.78
CA LYS A 120 3.10 5.49 8.68
C LYS A 120 3.80 4.95 9.94
N ASN A 121 3.49 3.72 10.30
CA ASN A 121 4.01 3.05 11.49
C ASN A 121 5.17 2.10 11.16
N LYS A 122 5.46 1.80 9.88
CA LYS A 122 6.49 0.86 9.46
C LYS A 122 7.84 1.11 10.12
N LYS A 123 8.27 2.37 10.18
CA LYS A 123 9.53 2.73 10.84
C LYS A 123 9.58 2.29 12.31
N TYR A 124 8.44 2.31 13.01
CA TYR A 124 8.33 1.86 14.39
C TYR A 124 8.36 0.34 14.50
N PHE A 125 7.78 -0.36 13.53
CA PHE A 125 7.82 -1.83 13.46
C PHE A 125 9.23 -2.32 13.17
N ASP A 126 9.92 -1.70 12.20
CA ASP A 126 11.31 -2.04 11.86
C ASP A 126 12.24 -1.85 13.07
N ILE A 127 12.04 -0.79 13.89
CA ILE A 127 12.79 -0.57 15.12
C ILE A 127 12.54 -1.69 16.13
N VAL A 128 11.27 -2.04 16.36
CA VAL A 128 10.92 -3.10 17.32
C VAL A 128 11.39 -4.46 16.84
N ASP A 129 11.38 -4.73 15.53
CA ASP A 129 11.89 -5.97 14.96
C ASP A 129 13.40 -6.10 15.06
N SER A 130 14.13 -4.98 14.98
CA SER A 130 15.58 -4.97 15.21
C SER A 130 15.99 -5.20 16.67
N MET A 131 15.07 -5.00 17.63
CA MET A 131 15.34 -5.21 19.03
C MET A 131 15.50 -6.68 19.39
N SER A 132 16.63 -7.05 19.95
CA SER A 132 16.86 -8.39 20.53
C SER A 132 16.00 -8.60 21.77
N LEU A 133 15.51 -9.85 21.97
CA LEU A 133 14.73 -10.19 23.15
C LEU A 133 15.52 -10.05 24.44
N ASN A 134 14.85 -9.59 25.50
CA ASN A 134 15.40 -9.46 26.85
C ASN A 134 16.63 -8.54 26.95
N THR A 135 16.89 -7.73 25.92
CA THR A 135 17.99 -6.74 25.88
C THR A 135 17.46 -5.36 26.21
N LYS A 136 18.23 -4.58 27.00
CA LYS A 136 17.92 -3.18 27.28
C LYS A 136 18.31 -2.28 26.09
N PHE A 137 17.38 -1.47 25.65
CA PHE A 137 17.60 -0.42 24.66
C PHE A 137 17.28 0.92 25.32
N TYR A 138 18.28 1.81 25.45
CA TYR A 138 18.06 3.10 26.08
C TYR A 138 17.25 4.02 25.19
N THR A 139 16.25 4.68 25.77
CA THR A 139 15.31 5.53 25.00
C THR A 139 16.01 6.70 24.32
N SER A 140 17.06 7.26 24.96
CA SER A 140 17.90 8.32 24.39
C SER A 140 18.58 7.91 23.09
N ASP A 141 19.06 6.66 23.03
CA ASP A 141 19.78 6.16 21.87
C ASP A 141 18.82 5.91 20.71
N ILE A 142 17.66 5.29 21.00
CA ILE A 142 16.60 5.10 20.02
C ILE A 142 16.08 6.44 19.47
N GLU A 143 15.81 7.42 20.34
CA GLU A 143 15.32 8.74 19.92
C GLU A 143 16.34 9.48 19.06
N LYS A 144 17.63 9.36 19.38
CA LYS A 144 18.73 9.97 18.62
C LYS A 144 18.94 9.30 17.27
N GLU A 145 18.98 7.95 17.25
CA GLU A 145 19.22 7.17 16.03
C GLU A 145 18.11 7.33 15.00
N TYR A 146 16.85 7.30 15.45
CA TYR A 146 15.67 7.28 14.55
C TYR A 146 14.91 8.61 14.48
N ASN A 147 15.37 9.65 15.19
CA ASN A 147 14.80 11.00 15.19
C ASN A 147 13.28 11.03 15.44
N PHE A 148 12.82 10.47 16.53
CA PHE A 148 11.41 10.51 16.95
C PHE A 148 11.24 10.45 18.48
N ASN A 149 10.04 10.79 18.97
CA ASN A 149 9.70 10.70 20.38
C ASN A 149 9.33 9.26 20.76
N ILE A 150 9.93 8.70 21.80
CA ILE A 150 9.72 7.32 22.27
C ILE A 150 8.24 6.99 22.60
N LYS A 151 7.45 7.99 22.99
CA LYS A 151 6.01 7.79 23.22
C LYS A 151 5.30 7.28 21.98
N ASN A 152 5.74 7.73 20.78
CA ASN A 152 5.20 7.28 19.51
C ASN A 152 5.51 5.80 19.25
N LEU A 153 6.67 5.30 19.65
CA LEU A 153 7.02 3.89 19.51
C LEU A 153 5.95 3.03 20.20
N PHE A 154 5.68 3.29 21.48
CA PHE A 154 4.70 2.49 22.25
C PHE A 154 3.28 2.57 21.67
N ASN A 155 2.83 3.77 21.34
CA ASN A 155 1.47 3.99 20.84
C ASN A 155 1.26 3.36 19.45
N ARG A 156 2.29 3.36 18.61
CA ARG A 156 2.21 2.91 17.22
C ARG A 156 2.50 1.41 17.02
N THR A 157 3.14 0.76 18.02
CA THR A 157 3.53 -0.65 17.92
C THR A 157 2.72 -1.58 18.80
N LYS A 158 1.82 -1.08 19.63
CA LYS A 158 1.06 -1.89 20.60
C LYS A 158 0.33 -3.07 19.95
N ASP A 159 -0.46 -2.80 18.93
CA ASP A 159 -1.26 -3.84 18.27
C ASP A 159 -0.37 -4.79 17.48
N TYR A 160 0.60 -4.25 16.74
CA TYR A 160 1.62 -5.03 16.03
C TYR A 160 2.38 -6.01 16.94
N LEU A 161 2.79 -5.55 18.11
CA LEU A 161 3.48 -6.38 19.10
C LEU A 161 2.57 -7.48 19.66
N ASN A 162 1.32 -7.15 19.99
CA ASN A 162 0.34 -8.12 20.48
C ASN A 162 0.06 -9.21 19.45
N GLU A 163 -0.15 -8.85 18.17
CA GLU A 163 -0.35 -9.80 17.07
C GLU A 163 0.84 -10.75 16.91
N ASN A 164 2.06 -10.26 17.12
CA ASN A 164 3.29 -11.07 17.05
C ASN A 164 3.68 -11.72 18.38
N LYS A 165 2.81 -11.66 19.41
CA LYS A 165 3.05 -12.23 20.75
C LYS A 165 4.27 -11.63 21.48
N TYR A 166 4.48 -10.33 21.32
CA TYR A 166 5.52 -9.55 22.00
C TYR A 166 4.93 -8.37 22.75
N PHE A 167 5.70 -7.83 23.67
CA PHE A 167 5.41 -6.57 24.35
C PHE A 167 6.69 -5.82 24.72
N LEU A 168 6.57 -4.51 24.99
CA LEU A 168 7.66 -3.67 25.44
C LEU A 168 7.48 -3.34 26.92
N LEU A 169 8.45 -3.75 27.74
CA LEU A 169 8.59 -3.28 29.12
C LEU A 169 9.37 -1.97 29.16
N ARG A 170 8.95 -1.08 30.04
CA ARG A 170 9.67 0.16 30.35
C ARG A 170 10.36 0.03 31.68
N GLY A 171 11.58 0.56 31.73
CA GLY A 171 12.35 0.61 32.96
C GLY A 171 13.22 1.86 33.05
N ARG A 172 13.86 2.01 34.19
CA ARG A 172 14.88 3.05 34.43
C ARG A 172 15.97 2.50 35.31
N ASP A 173 17.21 2.81 35.00
CA ASP A 173 18.38 2.54 35.82
C ASP A 173 19.30 3.76 35.87
N VAL A 174 20.52 3.60 36.37
CA VAL A 174 21.51 4.67 36.52
C VAL A 174 21.90 5.33 35.19
N ASN A 175 21.79 4.58 34.08
CA ASN A 175 22.11 5.05 32.73
C ASN A 175 20.92 5.70 32.01
N GLY A 176 19.76 5.69 32.62
CA GLY A 176 18.57 6.36 32.06
C GLY A 176 17.31 5.47 31.91
N ARG A 177 16.40 5.93 31.08
CA ARG A 177 15.19 5.15 30.75
C ARG A 177 15.52 4.16 29.63
N PHE A 178 14.98 2.95 29.75
CA PHE A 178 15.14 1.91 28.74
C PHE A 178 13.83 1.19 28.41
N VAL A 179 13.84 0.45 27.31
CA VAL A 179 12.81 -0.49 26.91
C VAL A 179 13.40 -1.88 26.70
N ILE A 180 12.61 -2.92 26.97
CA ILE A 180 12.98 -4.32 26.74
C ILE A 180 11.84 -4.98 25.96
N LYS A 181 12.16 -5.62 24.82
CA LYS A 181 11.21 -6.44 24.07
C LYS A 181 11.15 -7.82 24.72
N GLN A 182 9.95 -8.26 25.08
CA GLN A 182 9.71 -9.59 25.65
C GLN A 182 8.62 -10.33 24.89
N LYS A 183 8.62 -11.65 24.99
CA LYS A 183 7.60 -12.54 24.43
C LYS A 183 6.59 -12.89 25.53
N PHE A 184 5.29 -12.97 25.13
CA PHE A 184 4.24 -13.52 25.99
C PHE A 184 4.47 -15.01 26.26
#